data_dc0ee1f59a7eff756a14a7b84dbded01
#
_entry.id   dc0ee1f59a7eff756a14a7b84dbded01
#
_cell.length_a   1.000
_cell.length_b   1.000
_cell.length_c   1.000
_cell.angle_alpha   90.00
_cell.angle_beta   90.00
_cell.angle_gamma   90.00
#
_symmetry.space_group_name_H-M   'P 1'
#
loop_
_entity.id
_entity.type
_entity.pdbx_description
1 polymer ?
#
loop_
_entity_poly.entity_id
_entity_poly.type
_entity_poly.pdbx_seq_one_letter_code
_entity_poly.pdbx_strand_id
1 'polypeptide(L)'
;MIKRKYKPDKIFAMKRDGFFGELYVSTDDIFKEKCIIAFGGSEGSFLLTQLCADKFKDAGISVMIIAYHGKNGLPQILKNQPIDVIENSAKYLLNNGYKQVGVWGISMGGCLALLAGSLMPELISCVVSIAPLQMVMQAEKSKIPIEGSSFSFRGKELPFAQYIPQGKAWKQEMKKAMREHKEPYTKDLLRLAYKENKNKDAEIKVEKIKAPILLLGGAMDSMCPNEETFNDITQRLKASNFSYHVESIIYPHLSHYVLPIKPLSAKMFLAERKYPNECNKERAISWEDTLSFLKTYWK
;
A
#
# COMPACT_ATOMS: atom_id res chain seq x y z
N MET A 1 -20.52 15.42 2.35
CA MET A 1 -19.04 15.44 2.44
C MET A 1 -18.62 14.72 3.70
N ILE A 2 -17.71 13.77 3.64
CA ILE A 2 -17.12 13.14 4.83
C ILE A 2 -16.27 14.21 5.53
N LYS A 3 -16.62 14.57 6.76
CA LYS A 3 -15.94 15.61 7.53
C LYS A 3 -14.66 15.01 8.13
N ARG A 4 -13.51 15.65 7.89
CA ARG A 4 -12.25 15.33 8.55
C ARG A 4 -12.32 15.71 10.02
N LYS A 5 -11.74 14.84 10.87
CA LYS A 5 -11.70 15.06 12.33
C LYS A 5 -10.57 16.01 12.72
N TYR A 6 -9.40 15.83 12.06
CA TYR A 6 -8.20 16.60 12.38
C TYR A 6 -7.71 17.42 11.18
N LYS A 7 -7.06 18.54 11.48
CA LYS A 7 -6.22 19.29 10.56
C LYS A 7 -4.78 18.78 10.68
N PRO A 8 -3.98 18.86 9.61
CA PRO A 8 -2.56 18.53 9.70
C PRO A 8 -1.81 19.54 10.57
N ASP A 9 -0.85 19.05 11.35
CA ASP A 9 0.05 19.89 12.14
C ASP A 9 1.12 20.52 11.24
N LYS A 10 1.48 19.85 10.12
CA LYS A 10 2.40 20.38 9.10
C LYS A 10 2.05 19.87 7.71
N ILE A 11 2.24 20.74 6.70
CA ILE A 11 2.01 20.46 5.27
C ILE A 11 3.33 20.58 4.52
N PHE A 12 3.61 19.63 3.64
CA PHE A 12 4.81 19.52 2.83
C PHE A 12 4.51 19.65 1.34
N ALA A 13 5.46 20.23 0.61
CA ALA A 13 5.37 20.46 -0.84
C ALA A 13 6.62 19.93 -1.55
N MET A 14 6.46 19.26 -2.69
CA MET A 14 7.56 18.65 -3.46
C MET A 14 8.75 19.60 -3.67
N LYS A 15 8.50 20.83 -4.10
CA LYS A 15 9.55 21.80 -4.43
C LYS A 15 10.39 22.21 -3.21
N ARG A 16 9.80 22.24 -2.02
CA ARG A 16 10.46 22.71 -0.79
C ARG A 16 11.07 21.55 -0.01
N ASP A 17 10.33 20.44 0.09
CA ASP A 17 10.60 19.39 1.06
C ASP A 17 11.07 18.08 0.40
N GLY A 18 11.00 17.98 -0.94
CA GLY A 18 11.33 16.76 -1.69
C GLY A 18 10.25 15.66 -1.61
N PHE A 19 9.10 15.96 -1.00
CA PHE A 19 7.90 15.14 -0.99
C PHE A 19 6.66 16.00 -0.78
N PHE A 20 5.49 15.46 -1.16
CA PHE A 20 4.19 16.07 -0.90
C PHE A 20 3.49 15.28 0.20
N GLY A 21 3.08 15.93 1.29
CA GLY A 21 2.43 15.22 2.39
C GLY A 21 1.87 16.12 3.48
N GLU A 22 1.29 15.49 4.48
CA GLU A 22 0.73 16.11 5.68
C GLU A 22 1.12 15.28 6.90
N LEU A 23 1.60 15.93 7.96
CA LEU A 23 1.93 15.31 9.24
C LEU A 23 0.82 15.57 10.26
N TYR A 24 0.42 14.53 10.95
CA TYR A 24 -0.52 14.54 12.08
C TYR A 24 0.20 13.99 13.30
N VAL A 25 0.52 14.85 14.24
CA VAL A 25 1.24 14.50 15.47
C VAL A 25 0.25 14.01 16.51
N SER A 26 0.52 12.86 17.09
CA SER A 26 -0.18 12.41 18.30
C SER A 26 0.51 12.93 19.55
N THR A 27 -0.28 13.25 20.55
CA THR A 27 0.18 13.65 21.87
C THR A 27 0.16 12.49 22.87
N ASP A 28 -0.28 11.31 22.44
CA ASP A 28 -0.35 10.10 23.27
C ASP A 28 1.03 9.43 23.34
N ASP A 29 1.40 8.95 24.51
CA ASP A 29 2.72 8.33 24.76
C ASP A 29 2.86 6.89 24.25
N ILE A 30 1.78 6.25 23.76
CA ILE A 30 1.77 4.84 23.34
C ILE A 30 2.84 4.56 22.26
N PHE A 31 3.01 5.50 21.33
CA PHE A 31 3.98 5.39 20.24
C PHE A 31 4.92 6.61 20.22
N LYS A 32 5.40 6.98 21.39
CA LYS A 32 6.35 8.10 21.52
C LYS A 32 7.55 7.89 20.60
N GLU A 33 7.93 8.95 19.88
CA GLU A 33 9.06 8.96 18.96
C GLU A 33 8.92 8.00 17.76
N LYS A 34 7.70 7.49 17.47
CA LYS A 34 7.41 6.65 16.30
C LYS A 34 6.40 7.35 15.38
N CYS A 35 6.61 7.23 14.06
CA CYS A 35 5.69 7.78 13.08
C CYS A 35 5.45 6.79 11.93
N ILE A 36 4.20 6.61 11.53
CA ILE A 36 3.83 5.85 10.33
C ILE A 36 3.85 6.79 9.12
N ILE A 37 4.52 6.40 8.04
CA ILE A 37 4.29 7.00 6.72
C ILE A 37 3.20 6.19 6.03
N ALA A 38 2.08 6.84 5.71
CA ALA A 38 0.94 6.19 5.09
C ALA A 38 0.69 6.71 3.66
N PHE A 39 0.33 5.80 2.75
CA PHE A 39 0.02 6.13 1.36
C PHE A 39 -1.10 5.25 0.80
N GLY A 40 -1.90 5.85 -0.08
CA GLY A 40 -3.05 5.20 -0.73
C GLY A 40 -2.66 4.28 -1.88
N GLY A 41 -3.65 3.78 -2.58
CA GLY A 41 -3.50 2.96 -3.77
C GLY A 41 -3.34 3.77 -5.06
N SER A 42 -3.51 3.08 -6.20
CA SER A 42 -3.38 3.66 -7.55
C SER A 42 -4.45 4.68 -7.91
N GLU A 43 -5.52 4.77 -7.12
CA GLU A 43 -6.60 5.74 -7.33
C GLU A 43 -6.18 7.18 -7.04
N GLY A 44 -5.04 7.40 -6.38
CA GLY A 44 -4.51 8.72 -6.03
C GLY A 44 -5.37 9.52 -5.06
N SER A 45 -6.31 8.89 -4.37
CA SER A 45 -7.21 9.56 -3.42
C SER A 45 -6.49 9.94 -2.15
N PHE A 46 -5.92 11.13 -2.14
CA PHE A 46 -5.30 11.69 -0.94
C PHE A 46 -6.31 11.84 0.22
N LEU A 47 -7.58 12.12 -0.09
CA LEU A 47 -8.65 12.17 0.91
C LEU A 47 -8.83 10.83 1.64
N LEU A 48 -8.76 9.70 0.94
CA LEU A 48 -8.88 8.39 1.57
C LEU A 48 -7.75 8.15 2.58
N THR A 49 -6.51 8.49 2.20
CA THR A 49 -5.35 8.40 3.10
C THR A 49 -5.48 9.37 4.28
N GLN A 50 -6.01 10.56 4.05
CA GLN A 50 -6.30 11.52 5.10
C GLN A 50 -7.32 10.96 6.13
N LEU A 51 -8.38 10.28 5.68
CA LEU A 51 -9.37 9.64 6.57
C LEU A 51 -8.75 8.51 7.40
N CYS A 52 -7.79 7.77 6.83
CA CYS A 52 -7.00 6.78 7.57
C CYS A 52 -6.10 7.47 8.62
N ALA A 53 -5.53 8.65 8.30
CA ALA A 53 -4.73 9.41 9.26
C ALA A 53 -5.52 9.80 10.52
N ASP A 54 -6.81 10.15 10.37
CA ASP A 54 -7.67 10.42 11.53
C ASP A 54 -7.75 9.19 12.47
N LYS A 55 -7.75 7.97 11.93
CA LYS A 55 -7.77 6.73 12.71
C LYS A 55 -6.45 6.45 13.41
N PHE A 56 -5.32 6.73 12.77
CA PHE A 56 -4.00 6.63 13.43
C PHE A 56 -3.90 7.62 14.59
N LYS A 57 -4.30 8.87 14.38
CA LYS A 57 -4.28 9.89 15.44
C LYS A 57 -5.21 9.53 16.60
N ASP A 58 -6.40 8.97 16.33
CA ASP A 58 -7.32 8.45 17.35
C ASP A 58 -6.71 7.31 18.18
N ALA A 59 -5.83 6.51 17.56
CA ALA A 59 -5.13 5.40 18.20
C ALA A 59 -3.82 5.82 18.89
N GLY A 60 -3.52 7.12 18.98
CA GLY A 60 -2.31 7.62 19.64
C GLY A 60 -1.04 7.52 18.78
N ILE A 61 -1.15 7.31 17.47
CA ILE A 61 -0.03 7.13 16.56
C ILE A 61 0.16 8.37 15.71
N SER A 62 1.38 8.94 15.71
CA SER A 62 1.73 9.99 14.74
C SER A 62 1.80 9.41 13.35
N VAL A 63 1.23 10.12 12.37
CA VAL A 63 1.19 9.66 10.98
C VAL A 63 1.52 10.79 10.01
N MET A 64 2.38 10.49 9.06
CA MET A 64 2.66 11.33 7.90
C MET A 64 2.04 10.67 6.66
N ILE A 65 1.06 11.32 6.07
CA ILE A 65 0.52 10.85 4.79
C ILE A 65 1.28 11.51 3.65
N ILE A 66 1.65 10.72 2.65
CA ILE A 66 2.37 11.21 1.47
C ILE A 66 1.66 10.82 0.17
N ALA A 67 1.83 11.65 -0.85
CA ALA A 67 1.49 11.31 -2.22
C ALA A 67 2.75 10.92 -2.99
N TYR A 68 2.64 9.93 -3.88
CA TYR A 68 3.70 9.50 -4.79
C TYR A 68 3.34 9.74 -6.26
N HIS A 69 2.10 10.17 -6.54
CA HIS A 69 1.62 10.59 -7.87
C HIS A 69 0.44 11.57 -7.76
N GLY A 70 0.04 12.16 -8.89
CA GLY A 70 -1.19 12.96 -9.02
C GLY A 70 -1.18 14.30 -8.28
N LYS A 71 -0.05 14.75 -7.73
CA LYS A 71 0.12 16.03 -7.08
C LYS A 71 1.15 16.90 -7.82
N ASN A 72 1.14 18.21 -7.54
CA ASN A 72 2.09 19.12 -8.16
C ASN A 72 3.54 18.71 -7.86
N GLY A 73 4.36 18.58 -8.89
CA GLY A 73 5.74 18.10 -8.80
C GLY A 73 5.90 16.58 -8.81
N LEU A 74 4.80 15.80 -8.88
CA LEU A 74 4.80 14.34 -8.98
C LEU A 74 4.27 13.88 -10.35
N PRO A 75 4.60 12.65 -10.79
CA PRO A 75 4.03 12.08 -12.01
C PRO A 75 2.49 12.11 -12.00
N GLN A 76 1.90 12.49 -13.13
CA GLN A 76 0.44 12.56 -13.29
C GLN A 76 -0.16 11.24 -13.83
N ILE A 77 0.68 10.29 -14.17
CA ILE A 77 0.35 8.94 -14.60
C ILE A 77 1.14 7.93 -13.79
N LEU A 78 0.73 6.67 -13.80
CA LEU A 78 1.42 5.61 -13.06
C LEU A 78 2.66 5.13 -13.82
N LYS A 79 3.65 6.01 -13.95
CA LYS A 79 4.96 5.73 -14.56
C LYS A 79 6.06 6.40 -13.75
N ASN A 80 7.10 5.63 -13.43
CA ASN A 80 8.30 6.10 -12.74
C ASN A 80 7.99 6.91 -11.47
N GLN A 81 7.02 6.44 -10.68
CA GLN A 81 6.68 7.08 -9.42
C GLN A 81 7.88 7.00 -8.47
N PRO A 82 8.38 8.14 -7.98
CA PRO A 82 9.62 8.17 -7.22
C PRO A 82 9.41 7.60 -5.80
N ILE A 83 10.08 6.50 -5.49
CA ILE A 83 10.15 5.96 -4.10
C ILE A 83 10.96 6.90 -3.21
N ASP A 84 11.78 7.76 -3.80
CA ASP A 84 12.57 8.80 -3.13
C ASP A 84 11.73 9.70 -2.22
N VAL A 85 10.45 9.90 -2.52
CA VAL A 85 9.53 10.66 -1.65
C VAL A 85 9.37 10.02 -0.27
N ILE A 86 9.45 8.69 -0.19
CA ILE A 86 9.41 7.95 1.08
C ILE A 86 10.76 8.10 1.80
N GLU A 87 11.87 8.00 1.07
CA GLU A 87 13.21 8.22 1.62
C GLU A 87 13.33 9.61 2.26
N ASN A 88 12.89 10.64 1.54
CA ASN A 88 12.93 12.02 2.00
C ASN A 88 12.03 12.25 3.22
N SER A 89 10.81 11.70 3.21
CA SER A 89 9.89 11.82 4.33
C SER A 89 10.37 11.06 5.57
N ALA A 90 10.97 9.88 5.42
CA ALA A 90 11.55 9.13 6.52
C ALA A 90 12.75 9.87 7.14
N LYS A 91 13.67 10.37 6.30
CA LYS A 91 14.79 11.21 6.77
C LYS A 91 14.32 12.46 7.48
N TYR A 92 13.28 13.12 6.94
CA TYR A 92 12.67 14.28 7.61
C TYR A 92 12.20 13.91 9.02
N LEU A 93 11.44 12.82 9.18
CA LEU A 93 10.93 12.39 10.48
C LEU A 93 12.07 12.08 11.47
N LEU A 94 13.07 11.29 11.04
CA LEU A 94 14.22 10.95 11.88
C LEU A 94 15.01 12.18 12.32
N ASN A 95 15.17 13.18 11.46
CA ASN A 95 15.85 14.44 11.76
C ASN A 95 15.01 15.40 12.63
N ASN A 96 13.72 15.11 12.84
CA ASN A 96 12.79 15.95 13.60
C ASN A 96 12.21 15.25 14.83
N GLY A 97 12.99 14.37 15.47
CA GLY A 97 12.72 13.82 16.80
C GLY A 97 12.06 12.45 16.82
N TYR A 98 11.66 11.89 15.68
CA TYR A 98 11.22 10.50 15.62
C TYR A 98 12.44 9.58 15.58
N LYS A 99 12.35 8.45 16.27
CA LYS A 99 13.43 7.43 16.29
C LYS A 99 13.12 6.24 15.38
N GLN A 100 11.84 6.01 15.12
CA GLN A 100 11.39 4.89 14.32
C GLN A 100 10.33 5.34 13.31
N VAL A 101 10.45 4.84 12.09
CA VAL A 101 9.54 5.12 10.99
C VAL A 101 8.99 3.81 10.45
N GLY A 102 7.68 3.63 10.59
CA GLY A 102 6.96 2.54 9.95
C GLY A 102 6.32 2.99 8.63
N VAL A 103 5.95 2.04 7.79
CA VAL A 103 5.18 2.30 6.56
C VAL A 103 3.87 1.52 6.55
N TRP A 104 2.83 2.14 6.01
CA TRP A 104 1.50 1.56 5.86
C TRP A 104 0.91 1.94 4.50
N GLY A 105 0.40 0.96 3.76
CA GLY A 105 -0.20 1.25 2.46
C GLY A 105 -1.10 0.15 1.94
N ILE A 106 -2.00 0.51 1.01
CA ILE A 106 -2.96 -0.40 0.38
C ILE A 106 -2.73 -0.51 -1.12
N SER A 107 -2.94 -1.72 -1.69
CA SER A 107 -2.88 -1.96 -3.13
C SER A 107 -1.49 -1.59 -3.69
N MET A 108 -1.40 -0.69 -4.65
CA MET A 108 -0.12 -0.12 -5.10
C MET A 108 0.68 0.51 -3.93
N GLY A 109 0.00 1.12 -2.96
CA GLY A 109 0.62 1.58 -1.72
C GLY A 109 1.12 0.43 -0.85
N GLY A 110 0.47 -0.74 -0.88
CA GLY A 110 0.97 -1.96 -0.25
C GLY A 110 2.27 -2.44 -0.89
N CYS A 111 2.36 -2.39 -2.22
CA CYS A 111 3.63 -2.64 -2.93
C CYS A 111 4.72 -1.65 -2.51
N LEU A 112 4.36 -0.36 -2.41
CA LEU A 112 5.28 0.69 -1.95
C LEU A 112 5.78 0.45 -0.53
N ALA A 113 4.92 -0.06 0.37
CA ALA A 113 5.34 -0.39 1.73
C ALA A 113 6.40 -1.49 1.74
N LEU A 114 6.20 -2.56 0.95
CA LEU A 114 7.20 -3.63 0.78
C LEU A 114 8.47 -3.12 0.10
N LEU A 115 8.36 -2.29 -0.95
CA LEU A 115 9.49 -1.68 -1.64
C LEU A 115 10.29 -0.76 -0.71
N ALA A 116 9.62 0.07 0.08
CA ALA A 116 10.27 0.94 1.05
C ALA A 116 11.09 0.14 2.07
N GLY A 117 10.49 -0.90 2.66
CA GLY A 117 11.19 -1.79 3.59
C GLY A 117 12.39 -2.50 2.96
N SER A 118 12.26 -2.95 1.68
CA SER A 118 13.32 -3.71 1.00
C SER A 118 14.45 -2.83 0.44
N LEU A 119 14.15 -1.61 -0.01
CA LEU A 119 15.12 -0.69 -0.61
C LEU A 119 15.81 0.21 0.42
N MET A 120 15.16 0.43 1.56
CA MET A 120 15.61 1.33 2.63
C MET A 120 15.49 0.66 4.02
N PRO A 121 16.05 -0.56 4.20
CA PRO A 121 15.90 -1.32 5.45
C PRO A 121 16.50 -0.62 6.67
N GLU A 122 17.36 0.38 6.47
CA GLU A 122 17.96 1.18 7.55
C GLU A 122 17.04 2.33 8.01
N LEU A 123 16.04 2.69 7.22
CA LEU A 123 15.12 3.80 7.54
C LEU A 123 13.75 3.30 8.01
N ILE A 124 13.36 2.09 7.58
CA ILE A 124 12.02 1.55 7.83
C ILE A 124 12.09 0.46 8.89
N SER A 125 11.41 0.69 10.00
CA SER A 125 11.42 -0.18 11.18
C SER A 125 10.14 -1.01 11.37
N CYS A 126 9.12 -0.85 10.51
CA CYS A 126 7.89 -1.63 10.51
C CYS A 126 7.20 -1.52 9.15
N VAL A 127 6.64 -2.62 8.64
CA VAL A 127 5.94 -2.66 7.36
C VAL A 127 4.54 -3.22 7.53
N VAL A 128 3.52 -2.43 7.19
CA VAL A 128 2.13 -2.89 7.09
C VAL A 128 1.70 -2.75 5.62
N SER A 129 1.45 -3.88 4.98
CA SER A 129 1.14 -3.95 3.56
C SER A 129 -0.23 -4.60 3.34
N ILE A 130 -1.15 -3.84 2.74
CA ILE A 130 -2.55 -4.23 2.57
C ILE A 130 -2.81 -4.51 1.10
N ALA A 131 -3.32 -5.70 0.79
CA ALA A 131 -3.65 -6.15 -0.56
C ALA A 131 -2.55 -5.81 -1.60
N PRO A 132 -1.26 -6.11 -1.33
CA PRO A 132 -0.16 -5.76 -2.22
C PRO A 132 -0.15 -6.64 -3.48
N LEU A 133 0.64 -6.19 -4.45
CA LEU A 133 1.19 -7.07 -5.47
C LEU A 133 2.59 -7.50 -5.03
N GLN A 134 3.01 -8.70 -5.43
CA GLN A 134 4.36 -9.22 -5.11
C GLN A 134 5.46 -8.75 -6.06
N MET A 135 5.06 -8.02 -7.12
CA MET A 135 5.97 -7.54 -8.17
C MET A 135 5.73 -6.06 -8.45
N VAL A 136 6.77 -5.38 -8.90
CA VAL A 136 6.65 -4.10 -9.58
C VAL A 136 6.00 -4.35 -10.94
N MET A 137 4.94 -3.65 -11.24
CA MET A 137 4.22 -3.80 -12.50
C MET A 137 4.63 -2.72 -13.51
N GLN A 138 4.35 -3.00 -14.76
CA GLN A 138 4.48 -2.07 -15.87
C GLN A 138 3.72 -0.76 -15.59
N ALA A 139 4.21 0.33 -16.16
CA ALA A 139 3.54 1.63 -16.13
C ALA A 139 2.18 1.59 -16.84
N GLU A 140 1.27 2.47 -16.40
CA GLU A 140 -0.05 2.61 -17.03
C GLU A 140 -0.49 4.07 -17.13
N LYS A 141 -1.25 4.37 -18.20
CA LYS A 141 -1.97 5.61 -18.40
C LYS A 141 -3.44 5.32 -18.68
N SER A 142 -4.34 5.83 -17.83
CA SER A 142 -5.79 5.61 -17.95
C SER A 142 -6.18 4.13 -18.04
N LYS A 143 -5.54 3.29 -17.23
CA LYS A 143 -5.70 1.83 -17.19
C LYS A 143 -5.28 1.14 -18.52
N ILE A 144 -4.36 1.72 -19.25
CA ILE A 144 -3.72 1.12 -20.43
C ILE A 144 -2.24 0.97 -20.08
N PRO A 145 -1.69 -0.26 -20.11
CA PRO A 145 -0.26 -0.48 -19.99
C PRO A 145 0.53 0.29 -21.05
N ILE A 146 1.59 0.95 -20.61
CA ILE A 146 2.53 1.68 -21.47
C ILE A 146 3.96 1.23 -21.15
N GLU A 147 4.90 1.56 -22.01
CA GLU A 147 6.31 1.22 -21.79
C GLU A 147 6.86 1.85 -20.50
N GLY A 148 7.67 1.06 -19.76
CA GLY A 148 8.37 1.44 -18.56
C GLY A 148 7.75 0.89 -17.28
N SER A 149 8.40 1.18 -16.17
CA SER A 149 8.00 0.76 -14.83
C SER A 149 6.98 1.71 -14.19
N SER A 150 6.17 1.19 -13.30
CA SER A 150 5.34 2.01 -12.41
C SER A 150 6.19 2.80 -11.42
N PHE A 151 7.37 2.30 -11.00
CA PHE A 151 8.20 2.90 -9.98
C PHE A 151 9.64 3.18 -10.43
N SER A 152 10.23 4.21 -9.81
CA SER A 152 11.66 4.51 -9.89
C SER A 152 12.25 4.74 -8.51
N PHE A 153 13.55 4.52 -8.36
CA PHE A 153 14.29 4.80 -7.14
C PHE A 153 15.67 5.37 -7.47
N ARG A 154 16.03 6.49 -6.86
CA ARG A 154 17.29 7.23 -7.08
C ARG A 154 17.54 7.49 -8.57
N GLY A 155 16.50 7.94 -9.25
CA GLY A 155 16.53 8.30 -10.67
C GLY A 155 16.61 7.10 -11.65
N LYS A 156 16.54 5.87 -11.15
CA LYS A 156 16.55 4.65 -11.98
C LYS A 156 15.19 3.98 -11.97
N GLU A 157 14.74 3.60 -13.14
CA GLU A 157 13.54 2.77 -13.32
C GLU A 157 13.76 1.40 -12.67
N LEU A 158 12.75 0.92 -11.91
CA LEU A 158 12.82 -0.42 -11.32
C LEU A 158 12.47 -1.49 -12.37
N PRO A 159 13.08 -2.69 -12.29
CA PRO A 159 12.62 -3.83 -13.07
C PRO A 159 11.15 -4.11 -12.82
N PHE A 160 10.41 -4.51 -13.86
CA PHE A 160 8.97 -4.67 -13.79
C PHE A 160 8.46 -5.89 -14.57
N ALA A 161 7.30 -6.40 -14.13
CA ALA A 161 6.51 -7.39 -14.82
C ALA A 161 5.52 -6.71 -15.78
N GLN A 162 5.30 -7.34 -16.94
CA GLN A 162 4.36 -6.82 -17.93
C GLN A 162 2.93 -7.26 -17.63
N TYR A 163 1.97 -6.40 -17.92
CA TYR A 163 0.56 -6.81 -18.00
C TYR A 163 0.31 -7.66 -19.24
N ILE A 164 -0.57 -8.64 -19.15
CA ILE A 164 -0.95 -9.54 -20.23
C ILE A 164 -2.49 -9.60 -20.31
N PRO A 165 -3.08 -9.29 -21.49
CA PRO A 165 -2.44 -8.81 -22.72
C PRO A 165 -1.96 -7.35 -22.64
N GLN A 166 -1.15 -6.90 -23.58
CA GLN A 166 -0.58 -5.56 -23.62
C GLN A 166 -1.53 -4.46 -24.14
N GLY A 167 -1.26 -3.21 -23.79
CA GLY A 167 -1.86 -2.01 -24.36
C GLY A 167 -3.38 -1.95 -24.19
N LYS A 168 -4.10 -1.60 -25.26
CA LYS A 168 -5.56 -1.48 -25.23
C LYS A 168 -6.30 -2.79 -24.96
N ALA A 169 -5.70 -3.93 -25.30
CA ALA A 169 -6.29 -5.25 -25.07
C ALA A 169 -6.43 -5.53 -23.56
N TRP A 170 -5.46 -5.16 -22.74
CA TRP A 170 -5.58 -5.21 -21.27
C TRP A 170 -6.83 -4.49 -20.76
N LYS A 171 -7.04 -3.25 -21.22
CA LYS A 171 -8.21 -2.45 -20.81
C LYS A 171 -9.52 -3.06 -21.29
N GLN A 172 -9.52 -3.72 -22.45
CA GLN A 172 -10.70 -4.42 -22.98
C GLN A 172 -11.04 -5.64 -22.13
N GLU A 173 -10.05 -6.48 -21.81
CA GLU A 173 -10.23 -7.65 -20.93
C GLU A 173 -10.67 -7.23 -19.52
N MET A 174 -10.07 -6.20 -18.94
CA MET A 174 -10.50 -5.66 -17.65
C MET A 174 -11.97 -5.19 -17.69
N LYS A 175 -12.39 -4.47 -18.75
CA LYS A 175 -13.78 -4.05 -18.92
C LYS A 175 -14.74 -5.23 -19.10
N LYS A 176 -14.30 -6.29 -19.80
CA LYS A 176 -15.05 -7.53 -19.96
C LYS A 176 -15.24 -8.21 -18.61
N ALA A 177 -14.17 -8.44 -17.87
CA ALA A 177 -14.20 -9.02 -16.54
C ALA A 177 -15.08 -8.23 -15.57
N MET A 178 -14.99 -6.88 -15.55
CA MET A 178 -15.87 -6.02 -14.77
C MET A 178 -17.37 -6.21 -15.09
N ARG A 179 -17.72 -6.43 -16.34
CA ARG A 179 -19.13 -6.68 -16.73
C ARG A 179 -19.61 -8.06 -16.29
N GLU A 180 -18.76 -9.07 -16.45
CA GLU A 180 -19.05 -10.47 -16.08
C GLU A 180 -19.20 -10.62 -14.55
N HIS A 181 -18.29 -10.04 -13.78
CA HIS A 181 -18.29 -10.11 -12.32
C HIS A 181 -19.17 -9.04 -11.65
N LYS A 182 -19.62 -8.02 -12.39
CA LYS A 182 -20.43 -6.88 -11.88
C LYS A 182 -19.73 -6.09 -10.76
N GLU A 183 -18.41 -6.04 -10.82
CA GLU A 183 -17.53 -5.32 -9.89
C GLU A 183 -16.18 -5.00 -10.55
N PRO A 184 -15.34 -4.10 -9.99
CA PRO A 184 -13.95 -3.95 -10.41
C PRO A 184 -13.24 -5.30 -10.32
N TYR A 185 -12.60 -5.75 -11.39
CA TYR A 185 -12.00 -7.08 -11.44
C TYR A 185 -10.70 -7.07 -12.23
N THR A 186 -9.59 -7.44 -11.58
CA THR A 186 -8.26 -7.59 -12.18
C THR A 186 -7.52 -8.84 -11.71
N LYS A 187 -8.08 -9.55 -10.74
CA LYS A 187 -7.44 -10.68 -10.05
C LYS A 187 -6.87 -11.74 -11.00
N ASP A 188 -7.66 -12.22 -11.95
CA ASP A 188 -7.22 -13.27 -12.89
C ASP A 188 -6.23 -12.75 -13.93
N LEU A 189 -6.36 -11.48 -14.34
CA LEU A 189 -5.40 -10.84 -15.23
C LEU A 189 -4.04 -10.67 -14.54
N LEU A 190 -4.03 -10.36 -13.25
CA LEU A 190 -2.79 -10.31 -12.46
C LEU A 190 -2.19 -11.68 -12.23
N ARG A 191 -3.01 -12.70 -11.96
CA ARG A 191 -2.55 -14.10 -11.91
C ARG A 191 -1.83 -14.51 -13.19
N LEU A 192 -2.43 -14.17 -14.34
CA LEU A 192 -1.82 -14.44 -15.65
C LEU A 192 -0.49 -13.68 -15.79
N ALA A 193 -0.46 -12.39 -15.45
CA ALA A 193 0.76 -11.60 -15.50
C ALA A 193 1.88 -12.18 -14.62
N TYR A 194 1.56 -12.65 -13.42
CA TYR A 194 2.53 -13.30 -12.52
C TYR A 194 3.04 -14.62 -13.08
N LYS A 195 2.14 -15.47 -13.59
CA LYS A 195 2.49 -16.77 -14.18
C LYS A 195 3.41 -16.64 -15.38
N GLU A 196 3.14 -15.68 -16.25
CA GLU A 196 3.88 -15.48 -17.50
C GLU A 196 5.11 -14.57 -17.31
N ASN A 197 5.31 -14.00 -16.12
CA ASN A 197 6.46 -13.13 -15.85
C ASN A 197 7.77 -13.92 -15.89
N LYS A 198 8.67 -13.52 -16.78
CA LYS A 198 10.03 -14.07 -16.90
C LYS A 198 11.10 -13.20 -16.24
N ASN A 199 10.73 -11.99 -15.83
CA ASN A 199 11.65 -11.05 -15.20
C ASN A 199 11.64 -11.20 -13.67
N LYS A 200 12.51 -12.06 -13.16
CA LYS A 200 12.63 -12.30 -11.71
C LYS A 200 13.08 -11.07 -10.91
N ASP A 201 13.68 -10.08 -11.56
CA ASP A 201 14.08 -8.85 -10.89
C ASP A 201 12.89 -7.90 -10.63
N ALA A 202 11.73 -8.14 -11.28
CA ALA A 202 10.49 -7.45 -11.00
C ALA A 202 9.90 -7.83 -9.63
N GLU A 203 10.28 -8.97 -9.05
CA GLU A 203 9.81 -9.39 -7.73
C GLU A 203 10.36 -8.46 -6.64
N ILE A 204 9.46 -8.00 -5.75
CA ILE A 204 9.85 -7.19 -4.60
C ILE A 204 10.73 -8.04 -3.69
N LYS A 205 11.94 -7.61 -3.40
CA LYS A 205 12.94 -8.37 -2.63
C LYS A 205 12.64 -8.29 -1.12
N VAL A 206 11.49 -8.88 -0.73
CA VAL A 206 10.98 -8.84 0.66
C VAL A 206 11.97 -9.41 1.68
N GLU A 207 12.83 -10.32 1.27
CA GLU A 207 13.91 -10.91 2.06
C GLU A 207 15.00 -9.91 2.49
N LYS A 208 15.03 -8.72 1.87
CA LYS A 208 15.93 -7.62 2.26
C LYS A 208 15.36 -6.71 3.34
N ILE A 209 14.09 -6.85 3.69
CA ILE A 209 13.45 -6.07 4.75
C ILE A 209 14.10 -6.43 6.10
N LYS A 210 14.37 -5.43 6.92
CA LYS A 210 14.92 -5.59 8.29
C LYS A 210 13.95 -5.10 9.35
N ALA A 211 12.70 -5.48 9.22
CA ALA A 211 11.61 -5.01 10.07
C ALA A 211 10.48 -6.04 10.13
N PRO A 212 9.64 -6.05 11.17
CA PRO A 212 8.44 -6.86 11.20
C PRO A 212 7.49 -6.48 10.07
N ILE A 213 6.80 -7.49 9.49
CA ILE A 213 5.92 -7.36 8.33
C ILE A 213 4.53 -7.86 8.70
N LEU A 214 3.51 -7.02 8.48
CA LEU A 214 2.09 -7.40 8.52
C LEU A 214 1.51 -7.33 7.10
N LEU A 215 0.93 -8.44 6.66
CA LEU A 215 0.19 -8.55 5.40
C LEU A 215 -1.30 -8.72 5.70
N LEU A 216 -2.14 -7.83 5.16
CA LEU A 216 -3.58 -7.88 5.33
C LEU A 216 -4.30 -7.96 3.98
N GLY A 217 -5.27 -8.85 3.83
CA GLY A 217 -6.02 -9.01 2.59
C GLY A 217 -7.45 -9.52 2.81
N GLY A 218 -8.30 -9.30 1.82
CA GLY A 218 -9.64 -9.89 1.77
C GLY A 218 -9.65 -11.16 0.90
N ALA A 219 -10.34 -12.22 1.33
CA ALA A 219 -10.56 -13.41 0.51
C ALA A 219 -11.46 -13.10 -0.70
N MET A 220 -12.40 -12.16 -0.52
CA MET A 220 -13.27 -11.68 -1.60
C MET A 220 -12.71 -10.48 -2.36
N ASP A 221 -11.40 -10.26 -2.30
CA ASP A 221 -10.74 -9.25 -3.13
C ASP A 221 -10.77 -9.70 -4.60
N SER A 222 -11.44 -8.92 -5.44
CA SER A 222 -11.53 -9.12 -6.88
C SER A 222 -10.46 -8.39 -7.68
N MET A 223 -9.65 -7.56 -6.99
CA MET A 223 -8.56 -6.79 -7.61
C MET A 223 -7.21 -7.51 -7.50
N CYS A 224 -6.87 -8.00 -6.31
CA CYS A 224 -5.57 -8.60 -6.01
C CYS A 224 -5.70 -10.07 -5.60
N PRO A 225 -4.80 -10.96 -6.05
CA PRO A 225 -4.75 -12.37 -5.65
C PRO A 225 -4.02 -12.51 -4.30
N ASN A 226 -4.67 -12.07 -3.20
CA ASN A 226 -4.03 -11.95 -1.88
C ASN A 226 -3.47 -13.27 -1.35
N GLU A 227 -4.21 -14.38 -1.48
CA GLU A 227 -3.78 -15.69 -0.97
C GLU A 227 -2.48 -16.13 -1.65
N GLU A 228 -2.43 -16.06 -2.97
CA GLU A 228 -1.25 -16.44 -3.75
C GLU A 228 -0.07 -15.51 -3.45
N THR A 229 -0.33 -14.20 -3.37
CA THR A 229 0.68 -13.19 -3.05
C THR A 229 1.27 -13.40 -1.65
N PHE A 230 0.41 -13.66 -0.64
CA PHE A 230 0.88 -13.87 0.73
C PHE A 230 1.63 -15.19 0.88
N ASN A 231 1.18 -16.24 0.20
CA ASN A 231 1.89 -17.52 0.17
C ASN A 231 3.29 -17.38 -0.45
N ASP A 232 3.41 -16.70 -1.59
CA ASP A 232 4.73 -16.44 -2.22
C ASP A 232 5.64 -15.66 -1.27
N ILE A 233 5.18 -14.53 -0.75
CA ILE A 233 5.97 -13.68 0.15
C ILE A 233 6.43 -14.47 1.39
N THR A 234 5.52 -15.18 2.06
CA THR A 234 5.85 -15.91 3.29
C THR A 234 6.78 -17.10 3.04
N GLN A 235 6.62 -17.82 1.92
CA GLN A 235 7.54 -18.89 1.52
C GLN A 235 8.94 -18.35 1.26
N ARG A 236 9.09 -17.22 0.55
CA ARG A 236 10.38 -16.57 0.27
C ARG A 236 11.05 -16.09 1.55
N LEU A 237 10.30 -15.47 2.46
CA LEU A 237 10.81 -15.05 3.77
C LEU A 237 11.29 -16.26 4.59
N LYS A 238 10.53 -17.35 4.63
CA LYS A 238 10.93 -18.58 5.29
C LYS A 238 12.20 -19.19 4.66
N ALA A 239 12.27 -19.25 3.34
CA ALA A 239 13.42 -19.80 2.62
C ALA A 239 14.70 -18.97 2.83
N SER A 240 14.57 -17.67 3.10
CA SER A 240 15.71 -16.77 3.39
C SER A 240 16.12 -16.72 4.87
N ASN A 241 15.51 -17.54 5.74
CA ASN A 241 15.69 -17.49 7.20
C ASN A 241 15.45 -16.09 7.77
N PHE A 242 14.36 -15.45 7.33
CA PHE A 242 14.00 -14.11 7.77
C PHE A 242 13.85 -14.03 9.30
N SER A 243 14.58 -13.12 9.93
CA SER A 243 14.74 -13.06 11.38
C SER A 243 13.69 -12.20 12.11
N TYR A 244 12.86 -11.47 11.38
CA TYR A 244 11.83 -10.61 11.95
C TYR A 244 10.46 -11.29 11.93
N HIS A 245 9.54 -10.80 12.75
CA HIS A 245 8.19 -11.34 12.79
C HIS A 245 7.43 -11.06 11.50
N VAL A 246 6.72 -12.06 11.00
CA VAL A 246 5.85 -11.97 9.82
C VAL A 246 4.48 -12.49 10.19
N GLU A 247 3.47 -11.68 9.94
CA GLU A 247 2.08 -12.06 10.11
C GLU A 247 1.31 -11.79 8.82
N SER A 248 0.44 -12.73 8.42
CA SER A 248 -0.42 -12.60 7.24
C SER A 248 -1.84 -13.02 7.57
N ILE A 249 -2.80 -12.13 7.32
CA ILE A 249 -4.21 -12.34 7.68
C ILE A 249 -5.08 -12.12 6.44
N ILE A 250 -5.94 -13.10 6.15
CA ILE A 250 -6.96 -13.04 5.10
C ILE A 250 -8.34 -13.03 5.77
N TYR A 251 -9.11 -11.95 5.55
CA TYR A 251 -10.46 -11.80 6.08
C TYR A 251 -11.48 -12.39 5.12
N PRO A 252 -12.35 -13.32 5.60
CA PRO A 252 -13.23 -14.12 4.74
C PRO A 252 -14.17 -13.32 3.84
N HIS A 253 -14.69 -12.19 4.30
CA HIS A 253 -15.70 -11.42 3.57
C HIS A 253 -15.20 -10.08 3.03
N LEU A 254 -13.99 -9.62 3.42
CA LEU A 254 -13.51 -8.32 2.94
C LEU A 254 -13.20 -8.33 1.45
N SER A 255 -13.58 -7.24 0.81
CA SER A 255 -13.18 -6.86 -0.54
C SER A 255 -11.74 -6.31 -0.56
N HIS A 256 -11.37 -5.64 -1.65
CA HIS A 256 -10.09 -4.92 -1.78
C HIS A 256 -9.86 -3.85 -0.69
N TYR A 257 -10.93 -3.32 -0.08
CA TYR A 257 -10.82 -2.25 0.92
C TYR A 257 -10.70 -2.79 2.36
N VAL A 258 -9.53 -3.35 2.67
CA VAL A 258 -9.12 -3.70 4.05
C VAL A 258 -8.56 -2.44 4.73
N LEU A 259 -9.42 -1.45 4.96
CA LEU A 259 -9.06 -0.14 5.51
C LEU A 259 -9.79 0.12 6.83
N PRO A 260 -9.26 0.94 7.76
CA PRO A 260 -9.93 1.27 9.03
C PRO A 260 -11.18 2.14 8.85
N ILE A 261 -11.54 2.43 7.63
CA ILE A 261 -12.71 3.23 7.23
C ILE A 261 -13.44 2.55 6.08
N LYS A 262 -14.73 2.83 5.93
CA LYS A 262 -15.52 2.39 4.78
C LYS A 262 -15.61 3.49 3.72
N PRO A 263 -14.89 3.37 2.58
CA PRO A 263 -15.05 4.32 1.49
C PRO A 263 -16.45 4.26 0.87
N LEU A 264 -16.94 5.37 0.33
CA LEU A 264 -18.22 5.37 -0.41
C LEU A 264 -18.18 4.44 -1.64
N SER A 265 -17.01 4.31 -2.25
CA SER A 265 -16.74 3.40 -3.38
C SER A 265 -16.73 1.92 -3.00
N ALA A 266 -16.76 1.56 -1.71
CA ALA A 266 -16.79 0.15 -1.28
C ALA A 266 -17.96 -0.61 -1.91
N LYS A 267 -19.12 0.03 -2.08
CA LYS A 267 -20.30 -0.58 -2.72
C LYS A 267 -20.08 -1.03 -4.17
N MET A 268 -18.97 -0.65 -4.82
CA MET A 268 -18.59 -1.18 -6.13
C MET A 268 -18.25 -2.67 -6.07
N PHE A 269 -17.79 -3.17 -4.93
CA PHE A 269 -17.40 -4.56 -4.73
C PHE A 269 -18.58 -5.44 -4.33
N LEU A 270 -18.62 -6.65 -4.89
CA LEU A 270 -19.69 -7.63 -4.63
C LEU A 270 -19.73 -8.01 -3.15
N ALA A 271 -18.58 -8.23 -2.54
CA ALA A 271 -18.44 -8.54 -1.12
C ALA A 271 -19.19 -7.53 -0.24
N GLU A 272 -18.97 -6.23 -0.47
CA GLU A 272 -19.57 -5.14 0.31
C GLU A 272 -21.08 -5.01 0.10
N ARG A 273 -21.59 -5.50 -1.04
CA ARG A 273 -23.05 -5.54 -1.32
C ARG A 273 -23.70 -6.77 -0.71
N LYS A 274 -23.01 -7.92 -0.74
CA LYS A 274 -23.54 -9.22 -0.32
C LYS A 274 -23.40 -9.46 1.18
N TYR A 275 -22.30 -9.00 1.76
CA TYR A 275 -21.94 -9.23 3.17
C TYR A 275 -21.59 -7.92 3.90
N PRO A 276 -22.50 -6.90 3.90
CA PRO A 276 -22.18 -5.56 4.41
C PRO A 276 -21.86 -5.53 5.92
N ASN A 277 -22.49 -6.40 6.70
CA ASN A 277 -22.28 -6.47 8.14
C ASN A 277 -20.97 -7.18 8.48
N GLU A 278 -20.69 -8.29 7.82
CA GLU A 278 -19.45 -9.06 7.94
C GLU A 278 -18.26 -8.19 7.52
N CYS A 279 -18.34 -7.51 6.37
CA CYS A 279 -17.31 -6.58 5.93
C CYS A 279 -17.06 -5.45 6.95
N ASN A 280 -18.11 -4.89 7.56
CA ASN A 280 -17.95 -3.85 8.58
C ASN A 280 -17.26 -4.40 9.84
N LYS A 281 -17.64 -5.60 10.28
CA LYS A 281 -17.04 -6.28 11.44
C LYS A 281 -15.58 -6.62 11.18
N GLU A 282 -15.28 -7.25 10.06
CA GLU A 282 -13.91 -7.67 9.70
C GLU A 282 -13.01 -6.44 9.47
N ARG A 283 -13.54 -5.33 8.96
CA ARG A 283 -12.81 -4.06 8.84
C ARG A 283 -12.41 -3.49 10.21
N ALA A 284 -13.26 -3.61 11.21
CA ALA A 284 -12.92 -3.22 12.57
C ALA A 284 -11.84 -4.16 13.14
N ILE A 285 -11.99 -5.47 12.94
CA ILE A 285 -11.00 -6.48 13.35
C ILE A 285 -9.64 -6.22 12.68
N SER A 286 -9.62 -5.94 11.39
CA SER A 286 -8.36 -5.68 10.67
C SER A 286 -7.60 -4.44 11.20
N TRP A 287 -8.34 -3.48 11.72
CA TRP A 287 -7.74 -2.33 12.40
C TRP A 287 -7.17 -2.69 13.77
N GLU A 288 -7.91 -3.46 14.56
CA GLU A 288 -7.42 -3.98 15.86
C GLU A 288 -6.18 -4.86 15.68
N ASP A 289 -6.16 -5.74 14.67
CA ASP A 289 -5.00 -6.57 14.32
C ASP A 289 -3.80 -5.69 13.95
N THR A 290 -4.02 -4.62 13.17
CA THR A 290 -2.98 -3.63 12.84
C THR A 290 -2.40 -2.99 14.12
N LEU A 291 -3.27 -2.53 15.03
CA LEU A 291 -2.83 -1.89 16.27
C LEU A 291 -2.12 -2.88 17.21
N SER A 292 -2.62 -4.11 17.31
CA SER A 292 -2.01 -5.18 18.08
C SER A 292 -0.62 -5.52 17.56
N PHE A 293 -0.47 -5.68 16.24
CA PHE A 293 0.81 -5.91 15.59
C PHE A 293 1.81 -4.78 15.87
N LEU A 294 1.40 -3.52 15.68
CA LEU A 294 2.25 -2.36 15.95
C LEU A 294 2.70 -2.30 17.41
N LYS A 295 1.80 -2.58 18.37
CA LYS A 295 2.14 -2.59 19.82
C LYS A 295 3.11 -3.71 20.17
N THR A 296 2.97 -4.88 19.56
CA THR A 296 3.72 -6.08 19.91
C THR A 296 5.09 -6.14 19.25
N TYR A 297 5.18 -5.81 17.97
CA TYR A 297 6.35 -6.10 17.15
C TYR A 297 7.12 -4.86 16.69
N TRP A 298 6.52 -3.69 16.68
CA TRP A 298 7.23 -2.44 16.38
C TRP A 298 7.88 -1.87 17.65
N LYS A 299 9.00 -2.47 18.04
CA LYS A 299 9.74 -2.14 19.28
C LYS A 299 10.93 -1.26 18.98
#